data_2e23332069081f7d6c42e10b9021c9b5
#
_entry.id   2e23332069081f7d6c42e10b9021c9b5
#
_cell.length_a   1.000
_cell.length_b   1.000
_cell.length_c   1.000
_cell.angle_alpha   90.00
_cell.angle_beta   90.00
_cell.angle_gamma   90.00
#
_symmetry.space_group_name_H-M   'P 1'
#
loop_
_entity.id
_entity.type
_entity.pdbx_description
1 polymer ?
#
loop_
_entity_poly.entity_id
_entity_poly.type
_entity_poly.pdbx_seq_one_letter_code
_entity_poly.pdbx_strand_id
1 'polypeptide(L)'
;VDDYTFEVTLKVADPTFQSKLVATPLYPTRQDVAEAAGDQWGKDWTKCVYNGPFAMTNLVEDNSMTWVKNDQYWDKDNVKLNQVNWYCVAENATAATMFDNGQLDVFDAAGDYIAKYDKEVEAGNMQTMTTEYPGTMVLCYEQSEGGKSGLMKNVNIRKAISYSINREEMVSAVYGRYTAAYGFVSP
;
A
#
# COMPACT_ATOMS: atom_id res chain seq x y z
N VAL A 1 0.24 -32.35 2.26
CA VAL A 1 0.88 -33.53 1.65
C VAL A 1 1.93 -34.08 2.63
N ASP A 2 2.81 -33.25 3.09
CA ASP A 2 3.76 -33.53 4.18
C ASP A 2 4.08 -32.20 4.91
N ASP A 3 4.98 -32.23 5.92
CA ASP A 3 5.32 -31.07 6.75
C ASP A 3 5.94 -29.91 5.95
N TYR A 4 6.38 -30.15 4.74
CA TYR A 4 7.09 -29.18 3.88
C TYR A 4 6.40 -28.96 2.53
N THR A 5 5.31 -29.67 2.24
CA THR A 5 4.61 -29.60 0.95
C THR A 5 3.17 -29.15 1.15
N PHE A 6 2.88 -27.96 0.61
CA PHE A 6 1.53 -27.41 0.55
C PHE A 6 1.00 -27.50 -0.91
N GLU A 7 -0.16 -28.11 -1.08
CA GLU A 7 -0.78 -28.28 -2.39
C GLU A 7 -2.10 -27.50 -2.47
N VAL A 8 -2.29 -26.77 -3.56
CA VAL A 8 -3.55 -26.06 -3.84
C VAL A 8 -4.18 -26.58 -5.11
N THR A 9 -5.38 -27.12 -4.99
CA THR A 9 -6.20 -27.52 -6.13
C THR A 9 -7.22 -26.44 -6.48
N LEU A 10 -7.10 -25.86 -7.66
CA LEU A 10 -8.02 -24.83 -8.12
C LEU A 10 -9.28 -25.47 -8.71
N LYS A 11 -10.46 -24.89 -8.43
CA LYS A 11 -11.74 -25.34 -9.02
C LYS A 11 -11.82 -25.04 -10.51
N VAL A 12 -11.14 -24.01 -10.97
CA VAL A 12 -11.05 -23.56 -12.36
C VAL A 12 -9.60 -23.19 -12.63
N ALA A 13 -9.09 -23.50 -13.81
CA ALA A 13 -7.74 -23.13 -14.21
C ALA A 13 -7.58 -21.60 -14.18
N ASP A 14 -6.58 -21.12 -13.45
CA ASP A 14 -6.28 -19.70 -13.31
C ASP A 14 -4.78 -19.48 -13.56
N PRO A 15 -4.39 -19.00 -14.74
CA PRO A 15 -3.00 -18.77 -15.09
C PRO A 15 -2.36 -17.64 -14.24
N THR A 16 -3.17 -16.79 -13.58
CA THR A 16 -2.70 -15.69 -12.74
C THR A 16 -2.59 -16.08 -11.26
N PHE A 17 -2.87 -17.32 -10.89
CA PHE A 17 -2.91 -17.75 -9.50
C PHE A 17 -1.60 -17.49 -8.76
N GLN A 18 -0.46 -17.78 -9.41
CA GLN A 18 0.86 -17.55 -8.78
C GLN A 18 1.08 -16.06 -8.44
N SER A 19 0.68 -15.15 -9.33
CA SER A 19 0.77 -13.70 -9.07
C SER A 19 -0.14 -13.24 -7.92
N LYS A 20 -1.23 -13.96 -7.65
CA LYS A 20 -2.13 -13.67 -6.54
C LYS A 20 -1.55 -14.05 -5.17
N LEU A 21 -0.58 -15.00 -5.11
CA LEU A 21 0.03 -15.44 -3.84
C LEU A 21 0.80 -14.33 -3.12
N VAL A 22 1.15 -13.25 -3.80
CA VAL A 22 1.77 -12.06 -3.16
C VAL A 22 0.76 -11.16 -2.44
N ALA A 23 -0.54 -11.45 -2.55
CA ALA A 23 -1.57 -10.68 -1.86
C ALA A 23 -1.62 -11.04 -0.37
N THR A 24 -1.69 -10.02 0.48
CA THR A 24 -1.68 -10.15 1.95
C THR A 24 -2.63 -11.23 2.51
N PRO A 25 -3.88 -11.41 2.01
CA PRO A 25 -4.77 -12.45 2.53
C PRO A 25 -4.30 -13.90 2.30
N LEU A 26 -3.29 -14.09 1.42
CA LEU A 26 -2.74 -15.41 1.09
C LEU A 26 -1.39 -15.68 1.80
N TYR A 27 -0.94 -14.76 2.65
CA TYR A 27 0.28 -14.98 3.42
C TYR A 27 0.09 -16.10 4.46
N PRO A 28 1.09 -16.97 4.64
CA PRO A 28 1.03 -18.03 5.63
C PRO A 28 0.93 -17.44 7.05
N THR A 29 0.01 -17.96 7.83
CA THR A 29 -0.21 -17.55 9.21
C THR A 29 -0.01 -18.77 10.12
N ARG A 30 0.74 -18.61 11.20
CA ARG A 30 0.89 -19.62 12.22
C ARG A 30 -0.37 -19.67 13.11
N GLN A 31 -1.10 -20.76 13.01
CA GLN A 31 -2.36 -20.96 13.74
C GLN A 31 -2.16 -20.85 15.25
N ASP A 32 -1.15 -21.50 15.79
CA ASP A 32 -0.84 -21.51 17.23
C ASP A 32 -0.58 -20.09 17.78
N VAL A 33 0.10 -19.24 17.00
CA VAL A 33 0.38 -17.85 17.37
C VAL A 33 -0.87 -16.99 17.25
N ALA A 34 -1.64 -17.16 16.19
CA ALA A 34 -2.88 -16.40 15.98
C ALA A 34 -3.93 -16.74 17.06
N GLU A 35 -4.09 -18.01 17.41
CA GLU A 35 -5.01 -18.46 18.47
C GLU A 35 -4.56 -17.96 19.85
N ALA A 36 -3.26 -18.01 20.16
CA ALA A 36 -2.72 -17.50 21.42
C ALA A 36 -2.87 -15.96 21.56
N ALA A 37 -2.77 -15.23 20.45
CA ALA A 37 -2.94 -13.79 20.44
C ALA A 37 -4.42 -13.35 20.50
N GLY A 38 -5.35 -14.17 20.01
CA GLY A 38 -6.79 -13.88 19.98
C GLY A 38 -7.08 -12.55 19.30
N ASP A 39 -7.89 -11.69 19.94
CA ASP A 39 -8.27 -10.37 19.43
C ASP A 39 -7.10 -9.39 19.25
N GLN A 40 -5.92 -9.73 19.77
CA GLN A 40 -4.69 -8.93 19.64
C GLN A 40 -3.86 -9.33 18.42
N TRP A 41 -4.25 -10.39 17.71
CA TRP A 41 -3.58 -10.78 16.46
C TRP A 41 -3.58 -9.61 15.46
N GLY A 42 -2.40 -9.27 14.95
CA GLY A 42 -2.23 -8.15 14.01
C GLY A 42 -2.35 -6.74 14.62
N LYS A 43 -2.65 -6.61 15.91
CA LYS A 43 -2.73 -5.33 16.64
C LYS A 43 -1.53 -5.12 17.57
N ASP A 44 -1.18 -6.16 18.29
CA ASP A 44 -0.03 -6.15 19.19
C ASP A 44 1.17 -6.80 18.50
N TRP A 45 2.12 -5.98 18.07
CA TRP A 45 3.32 -6.44 17.37
C TRP A 45 4.16 -7.43 18.19
N THR A 46 4.10 -7.35 19.52
CA THR A 46 4.84 -8.26 20.43
C THR A 46 4.32 -9.70 20.38
N LYS A 47 3.12 -9.90 19.86
CA LYS A 47 2.48 -11.20 19.67
C LYS A 47 2.55 -11.72 18.25
N CYS A 48 3.23 -10.99 17.37
CA CYS A 48 3.42 -11.37 15.97
C CYS A 48 4.73 -12.14 15.78
N VAL A 49 4.77 -13.00 14.79
CA VAL A 49 5.99 -13.64 14.28
C VAL A 49 6.22 -13.21 12.84
N TYR A 50 7.48 -13.12 12.45
CA TYR A 50 7.87 -12.56 11.17
C TYR A 50 8.73 -13.57 10.40
N ASN A 51 8.38 -13.78 9.13
CA ASN A 51 9.16 -14.60 8.19
C ASN A 51 9.83 -13.77 7.09
N GLY A 52 9.68 -12.45 7.13
CA GLY A 52 10.29 -11.51 6.20
C GLY A 52 11.69 -11.04 6.63
N PRO A 53 12.33 -10.18 5.82
CA PRO A 53 13.68 -9.69 6.08
C PRO A 53 13.82 -8.80 7.31
N PHE A 54 12.71 -8.26 7.81
CA PHE A 54 12.66 -7.41 9.00
C PHE A 54 11.58 -7.87 9.97
N ALA A 55 11.81 -7.64 11.26
CA ALA A 55 10.86 -7.84 12.34
C ALA A 55 10.60 -6.51 13.04
N MET A 56 9.33 -6.22 13.37
CA MET A 56 8.96 -5.02 14.12
C MET A 56 9.46 -5.15 15.56
N THR A 57 10.06 -4.10 16.09
CA THR A 57 10.56 -4.05 17.47
C THR A 57 10.00 -2.88 18.27
N ASN A 58 9.37 -1.94 17.59
CA ASN A 58 8.67 -0.84 18.25
C ASN A 58 7.55 -0.30 17.36
N LEU A 59 6.45 0.08 18.02
CA LEU A 59 5.32 0.77 17.40
C LEU A 59 4.84 1.85 18.36
N VAL A 60 4.83 3.09 17.87
CA VAL A 60 4.13 4.22 18.49
C VAL A 60 2.97 4.55 17.57
N GLU A 61 1.76 4.30 18.04
CA GLU A 61 0.53 4.46 17.27
C GLU A 61 0.46 5.88 16.66
N ASP A 62 0.04 5.97 15.40
CA ASP A 62 -0.05 7.21 14.60
C ASP A 62 1.25 8.03 14.50
N ASN A 63 2.38 7.50 14.91
CA ASN A 63 3.66 8.21 14.93
C ASN A 63 4.76 7.47 14.19
N SER A 64 5.19 6.30 14.69
CA SER A 64 6.38 5.66 14.13
C SER A 64 6.42 4.15 14.36
N MET A 65 7.14 3.46 13.48
CA MET A 65 7.46 2.05 13.61
C MET A 65 8.96 1.84 13.44
N THR A 66 9.52 0.91 14.19
CA THR A 66 10.91 0.48 14.03
C THR A 66 10.93 -0.99 13.65
N TRP A 67 11.65 -1.28 12.58
CA TRP A 67 11.88 -2.61 12.07
C TRP A 67 13.36 -2.90 12.10
N VAL A 68 13.77 -4.05 12.63
CA VAL A 68 15.17 -4.49 12.64
C VAL A 68 15.34 -5.70 11.75
N LYS A 69 16.55 -5.90 11.24
CA LYS A 69 16.91 -7.07 10.44
C LYS A 69 16.53 -8.34 11.18
N ASN A 70 15.87 -9.26 10.49
CA ASN A 70 15.46 -10.55 11.03
C ASN A 70 16.54 -11.60 10.77
N ASP A 71 17.24 -11.99 11.81
CA ASP A 71 18.30 -13.01 11.74
C ASP A 71 17.77 -14.42 11.42
N GLN A 72 16.46 -14.63 11.51
CA GLN A 72 15.81 -15.89 11.15
C GLN A 72 15.31 -15.90 9.70
N TYR A 73 15.48 -14.79 8.98
CA TYR A 73 15.09 -14.73 7.57
C TYR A 73 16.00 -15.62 6.73
N TRP A 74 15.41 -16.42 5.82
CA TRP A 74 16.14 -17.41 5.02
C TRP A 74 17.24 -16.80 4.13
N ASP A 75 17.05 -15.54 3.68
CA ASP A 75 18.01 -14.83 2.82
C ASP A 75 18.63 -13.61 3.53
N LYS A 76 18.86 -13.74 4.83
CA LYS A 76 19.39 -12.65 5.67
C LYS A 76 20.71 -12.06 5.21
N ASP A 77 21.57 -12.87 4.57
CA ASP A 77 22.90 -12.42 4.15
C ASP A 77 22.83 -11.40 3.01
N ASN A 78 21.74 -11.39 2.24
CA ASN A 78 21.46 -10.40 1.21
C ASN A 78 20.77 -9.14 1.74
N VAL A 79 20.29 -9.13 2.97
CA VAL A 79 19.70 -7.96 3.61
C VAL A 79 20.79 -7.01 4.08
N LYS A 80 20.90 -5.84 3.45
CA LYS A 80 21.98 -4.87 3.71
C LYS A 80 21.67 -3.89 4.83
N LEU A 81 20.39 -3.54 5.02
CA LEU A 81 19.96 -2.63 6.08
C LEU A 81 19.84 -3.38 7.40
N ASN A 82 20.29 -2.78 8.49
CA ASN A 82 20.13 -3.32 9.83
C ASN A 82 18.81 -2.89 10.48
N GLN A 83 18.31 -1.72 10.11
CA GLN A 83 17.12 -1.12 10.69
C GLN A 83 16.40 -0.24 9.67
N VAL A 84 15.08 -0.20 9.75
CA VAL A 84 14.21 0.73 9.03
C VAL A 84 13.33 1.44 10.07
N ASN A 85 13.35 2.76 10.07
CA ASN A 85 12.44 3.59 10.85
C ASN A 85 11.38 4.15 9.91
N TRP A 86 10.13 3.93 10.24
CA TRP A 86 8.98 4.42 9.49
C TRP A 86 8.27 5.49 10.29
N TYR A 87 7.96 6.62 9.68
CA TYR A 87 7.25 7.73 10.31
C TYR A 87 5.89 7.95 9.64
N CYS A 88 4.84 8.05 10.45
CA CYS A 88 3.50 8.41 9.98
C CYS A 88 3.40 9.95 9.93
N VAL A 89 3.61 10.52 8.77
CA VAL A 89 3.55 11.98 8.57
C VAL A 89 2.34 12.28 7.69
N ALA A 90 1.30 12.87 8.29
CA ALA A 90 0.04 13.11 7.61
C ALA A 90 0.15 14.18 6.50
N GLU A 91 0.97 15.21 6.74
CA GLU A 91 1.07 16.35 5.83
C GLU A 91 2.31 16.23 4.93
N ASN A 92 2.09 16.24 3.62
CA ASN A 92 3.16 16.11 2.62
C ASN A 92 4.21 17.24 2.74
N ALA A 93 3.80 18.46 3.11
CA ALA A 93 4.70 19.57 3.36
C ALA A 93 5.68 19.29 4.51
N THR A 94 5.19 18.64 5.55
CA THR A 94 6.03 18.25 6.71
C THR A 94 7.01 17.16 6.29
N ALA A 95 6.55 16.13 5.58
CA ALA A 95 7.41 15.07 5.06
C ALA A 95 8.51 15.61 4.14
N ALA A 96 8.16 16.53 3.23
CA ALA A 96 9.11 17.21 2.35
C ALA A 96 10.16 18.00 3.14
N THR A 97 9.75 18.71 4.19
CA THR A 97 10.68 19.45 5.06
C THR A 97 11.62 18.52 5.82
N MET A 98 11.10 17.39 6.32
CA MET A 98 11.92 16.37 6.99
C MET A 98 12.94 15.77 6.04
N PHE A 99 12.54 15.50 4.80
CA PHE A 99 13.43 14.99 3.76
C PHE A 99 14.51 16.01 3.39
N ASP A 100 14.16 17.27 3.14
CA ASP A 100 15.11 18.34 2.82
C ASP A 100 16.14 18.57 3.95
N ASN A 101 15.75 18.29 5.21
CA ASN A 101 16.62 18.39 6.39
C ASN A 101 17.41 17.09 6.66
N GLY A 102 17.31 16.08 5.81
CA GLY A 102 18.01 14.81 6.00
C GLY A 102 17.48 13.94 7.15
N GLN A 103 16.24 14.15 7.57
CA GLN A 103 15.58 13.35 8.59
C GLN A 103 14.88 12.12 8.02
N LEU A 104 14.63 12.12 6.71
CA LEU A 104 14.10 11.01 5.94
C LEU A 104 15.06 10.71 4.77
N ASP A 105 15.32 9.44 4.55
CA ASP A 105 16.06 8.95 3.38
C ASP A 105 15.15 8.78 2.16
N VAL A 106 13.87 8.48 2.41
CA VAL A 106 12.84 8.25 1.39
C VAL A 106 11.52 8.83 1.87
N PHE A 107 10.76 9.45 0.96
CA PHE A 107 9.37 9.81 1.22
C PHE A 107 8.56 9.76 -0.08
N ASP A 108 7.24 9.69 0.05
CA ASP A 108 6.33 9.67 -1.08
C ASP A 108 5.90 11.09 -1.45
N ALA A 109 6.50 11.64 -2.51
CA ALA A 109 6.20 12.98 -2.97
C ALA A 109 4.85 13.02 -3.70
N ALA A 110 3.97 13.94 -3.31
CA ALA A 110 2.67 14.14 -3.93
C ALA A 110 2.40 15.62 -4.27
N GLY A 111 1.46 15.85 -5.18
CA GLY A 111 1.06 17.21 -5.60
C GLY A 111 2.23 18.03 -6.15
N ASP A 112 2.34 19.27 -5.72
CA ASP A 112 3.35 20.22 -6.21
C ASP A 112 4.80 19.80 -5.89
N TYR A 113 4.99 18.91 -4.89
CA TYR A 113 6.30 18.40 -4.54
C TYR A 113 6.89 17.47 -5.59
N ILE A 114 6.06 16.80 -6.40
CA ILE A 114 6.52 15.99 -7.52
C ILE A 114 7.38 16.85 -8.47
N ALA A 115 6.84 17.97 -8.91
CA ALA A 115 7.55 18.87 -9.84
C ALA A 115 8.82 19.50 -9.22
N LYS A 116 8.82 19.72 -7.91
CA LYS A 116 10.00 20.20 -7.18
C LYS A 116 11.13 19.19 -7.25
N TYR A 117 10.86 17.95 -6.87
CA TYR A 117 11.88 16.91 -6.78
C TYR A 117 12.26 16.31 -8.13
N ASP A 118 11.37 16.31 -9.13
CA ASP A 118 11.74 15.89 -10.48
C ASP A 118 12.90 16.75 -11.05
N LYS A 119 12.98 18.03 -10.72
CA LYS A 119 14.11 18.89 -11.10
C LYS A 119 15.42 18.45 -10.43
N GLU A 120 15.36 18.05 -9.18
CA GLU A 120 16.53 17.55 -8.44
C GLU A 120 16.99 16.18 -8.96
N VAL A 121 16.04 15.33 -9.39
CA VAL A 121 16.33 14.07 -10.07
C VAL A 121 16.99 14.32 -11.43
N GLU A 122 16.47 15.24 -12.24
CA GLU A 122 17.06 15.64 -13.53
C GLU A 122 18.48 16.23 -13.35
N ALA A 123 18.69 16.95 -12.26
CA ALA A 123 20.02 17.48 -11.90
C ALA A 123 20.99 16.42 -11.36
N GLY A 124 20.52 15.19 -11.11
CA GLY A 124 21.32 14.08 -10.59
C GLY A 124 21.57 14.13 -9.07
N ASN A 125 20.88 15.01 -8.35
CA ASN A 125 21.03 15.17 -6.90
C ASN A 125 20.22 14.14 -6.10
N MET A 126 19.20 13.55 -6.71
CA MET A 126 18.27 12.59 -6.09
C MET A 126 17.96 11.45 -7.05
N GLN A 127 17.39 10.39 -6.52
CA GLN A 127 16.83 9.29 -7.29
C GLN A 127 15.34 9.18 -7.04
N THR A 128 14.60 8.81 -8.07
CA THR A 128 13.17 8.47 -7.95
C THR A 128 12.97 7.01 -8.28
N MET A 129 12.08 6.37 -7.54
CA MET A 129 11.59 5.04 -7.83
C MET A 129 10.11 5.14 -8.14
N THR A 130 9.73 4.77 -9.34
CA THR A 130 8.34 4.72 -9.78
C THR A 130 7.94 3.27 -9.93
N THR A 131 6.87 2.87 -9.26
CA THR A 131 6.30 1.52 -9.38
C THR A 131 4.93 1.63 -10.01
N GLU A 132 4.70 0.85 -11.06
CA GLU A 132 3.35 0.71 -11.60
C GLU A 132 2.47 -0.04 -10.60
N TYR A 133 1.39 0.58 -10.20
CA TYR A 133 0.39 -0.01 -9.33
C TYR A 133 -0.86 -0.38 -10.15
N PRO A 134 -1.15 -1.67 -10.31
CA PRO A 134 -2.29 -2.13 -11.10
C PRO A 134 -3.61 -1.96 -10.32
N GLY A 135 -3.90 -0.75 -9.93
CA GLY A 135 -5.09 -0.39 -9.15
C GLY A 135 -5.87 0.72 -9.82
N THR A 136 -7.19 0.68 -9.70
CA THR A 136 -8.09 1.73 -10.18
C THR A 136 -8.75 2.41 -9.00
N MET A 137 -8.57 3.72 -8.89
CA MET A 137 -9.32 4.54 -7.93
C MET A 137 -10.74 4.73 -8.42
N VAL A 138 -11.70 4.38 -7.59
CA VAL A 138 -13.12 4.41 -7.95
C VAL A 138 -13.93 5.26 -6.99
N LEU A 139 -14.96 5.93 -7.51
CA LEU A 139 -15.96 6.62 -6.71
C LEU A 139 -17.10 5.64 -6.37
N CYS A 140 -17.17 5.25 -5.11
CA CYS A 140 -18.24 4.37 -4.61
C CYS A 140 -19.46 5.16 -4.17
N TYR A 141 -20.64 4.68 -4.54
CA TYR A 141 -21.91 5.29 -4.16
C TYR A 141 -22.64 4.40 -3.16
N GLU A 142 -23.06 4.97 -2.03
CA GLU A 142 -23.95 4.29 -1.08
C GLU A 142 -25.36 4.19 -1.64
N GLN A 143 -25.76 2.97 -1.97
CA GLN A 143 -27.03 2.67 -2.62
C GLN A 143 -28.02 1.96 -1.69
N SER A 144 -27.62 1.62 -0.45
CA SER A 144 -28.47 0.96 0.53
C SER A 144 -29.53 1.89 1.12
N GLU A 145 -30.44 1.30 1.90
CA GLU A 145 -31.45 2.08 2.66
C GLU A 145 -30.81 3.01 3.70
N GLY A 146 -29.56 2.73 4.14
CA GLY A 146 -28.79 3.58 5.03
C GLY A 146 -28.20 4.84 4.38
N GLY A 147 -28.25 4.96 3.07
CA GLY A 147 -27.80 6.15 2.35
C GLY A 147 -28.63 7.38 2.73
N LYS A 148 -27.94 8.43 3.23
CA LYS A 148 -28.60 9.62 3.83
C LYS A 148 -29.66 10.30 2.96
N SER A 149 -29.50 10.28 1.62
CA SER A 149 -30.40 10.98 0.70
C SER A 149 -31.27 10.05 -0.16
N GLY A 150 -30.90 8.74 -0.23
CA GLY A 150 -31.52 7.80 -1.17
C GLY A 150 -31.29 8.11 -2.65
N LEU A 151 -30.68 9.25 -2.99
CA LEU A 151 -30.47 9.71 -4.36
C LEU A 151 -29.58 8.77 -5.16
N MET A 152 -28.61 8.15 -4.49
CA MET A 152 -27.64 7.26 -5.15
C MET A 152 -28.24 5.92 -5.61
N LYS A 153 -29.47 5.60 -5.21
CA LYS A 153 -30.24 4.48 -5.80
C LYS A 153 -30.56 4.72 -7.27
N ASN A 154 -30.75 5.99 -7.67
CA ASN A 154 -31.05 6.33 -9.05
C ASN A 154 -29.79 6.23 -9.93
N VAL A 155 -29.83 5.29 -10.88
CA VAL A 155 -28.73 5.06 -11.81
C VAL A 155 -28.39 6.28 -12.67
N ASN A 156 -29.39 7.09 -13.03
CA ASN A 156 -29.16 8.28 -13.86
C ASN A 156 -28.41 9.36 -13.11
N ILE A 157 -28.62 9.49 -11.79
CA ILE A 157 -27.83 10.41 -10.96
C ILE A 157 -26.37 9.95 -10.91
N ARG A 158 -26.10 8.65 -10.68
CA ARG A 158 -24.74 8.11 -10.68
C ARG A 158 -24.04 8.32 -12.03
N LYS A 159 -24.77 8.10 -13.14
CA LYS A 159 -24.24 8.36 -14.49
C LYS A 159 -23.96 9.84 -14.70
N ALA A 160 -24.87 10.73 -14.29
CA ALA A 160 -24.68 12.17 -14.42
C ALA A 160 -23.42 12.64 -13.69
N ILE A 161 -23.19 12.18 -12.45
CA ILE A 161 -21.96 12.47 -11.69
C ILE A 161 -20.75 11.92 -12.45
N SER A 162 -20.80 10.68 -12.94
CA SER A 162 -19.67 10.09 -13.65
C SER A 162 -19.32 10.84 -14.95
N TYR A 163 -20.32 11.34 -15.68
CA TYR A 163 -20.12 12.10 -16.90
C TYR A 163 -19.70 13.56 -16.66
N SER A 164 -19.96 14.11 -15.47
CA SER A 164 -19.51 15.48 -15.14
C SER A 164 -18.04 15.55 -14.76
N ILE A 165 -17.37 14.42 -14.53
CA ILE A 165 -15.95 14.37 -14.16
C ILE A 165 -15.08 14.29 -15.42
N ASN A 166 -14.31 15.34 -15.69
CA ASN A 166 -13.23 15.29 -16.65
C ASN A 166 -12.02 14.56 -16.01
N ARG A 167 -11.84 13.31 -16.37
CA ARG A 167 -10.83 12.44 -15.75
C ARG A 167 -9.41 12.83 -16.10
N GLU A 168 -9.18 13.28 -17.33
CA GLU A 168 -7.86 13.73 -17.79
C GLU A 168 -7.43 15.00 -17.05
N GLU A 169 -8.31 15.98 -16.94
CA GLU A 169 -8.01 17.21 -16.19
C GLU A 169 -7.80 16.92 -14.71
N MET A 170 -8.63 16.03 -14.11
CA MET A 170 -8.48 15.63 -12.71
C MET A 170 -7.14 14.96 -12.46
N VAL A 171 -6.74 14.02 -13.30
CA VAL A 171 -5.46 13.32 -13.18
C VAL A 171 -4.29 14.29 -13.34
N SER A 172 -4.35 15.17 -14.34
CA SER A 172 -3.30 16.16 -14.60
C SER A 172 -3.17 17.18 -13.46
N ALA A 173 -4.30 17.64 -12.92
CA ALA A 173 -4.29 18.70 -11.91
C ALA A 173 -3.95 18.20 -10.50
N VAL A 174 -4.32 16.95 -10.14
CA VAL A 174 -4.25 16.46 -8.76
C VAL A 174 -3.15 15.44 -8.56
N TYR A 175 -2.95 14.53 -9.50
CA TYR A 175 -2.09 13.37 -9.28
C TYR A 175 -0.85 13.28 -10.17
N GLY A 176 -0.82 13.94 -11.32
CA GLY A 176 0.35 14.09 -12.20
C GLY A 176 1.00 12.82 -12.78
N ARG A 177 0.90 11.68 -12.10
CA ARG A 177 1.53 10.39 -12.48
C ARG A 177 0.54 9.25 -12.67
N TYR A 178 -0.74 9.55 -12.71
CA TYR A 178 -1.80 8.56 -12.94
C TYR A 178 -2.35 8.69 -14.36
N THR A 179 -3.03 7.67 -14.82
CA THR A 179 -3.75 7.68 -16.10
C THR A 179 -5.25 7.71 -15.86
N ALA A 180 -5.99 8.38 -16.74
CA ALA A 180 -7.45 8.42 -16.67
C ALA A 180 -8.04 7.02 -16.90
N ALA A 181 -8.84 6.51 -15.96
CA ALA A 181 -9.47 5.20 -16.06
C ALA A 181 -10.93 5.33 -16.50
N TYR A 182 -11.29 4.55 -17.53
CA TYR A 182 -12.65 4.47 -18.08
C TYR A 182 -13.31 3.11 -17.80
N GLY A 183 -12.59 2.21 -17.16
CA GLY A 183 -13.05 0.90 -16.71
C GLY A 183 -12.62 0.60 -15.28
N PHE A 184 -13.20 -0.44 -14.70
CA PHE A 184 -12.85 -0.90 -13.34
C PHE A 184 -11.53 -1.67 -13.32
N VAL A 185 -11.24 -2.38 -14.40
CA VAL A 185 -9.99 -3.13 -14.55
C VAL A 185 -8.99 -2.24 -15.27
N SER A 186 -7.80 -2.10 -14.70
CA SER A 186 -6.69 -1.41 -15.35
C SER A 186 -6.26 -2.18 -16.61
N PRO A 187 -5.78 -1.49 -17.64
CA PRO A 187 -5.29 -2.12 -18.86
C PRO A 187 -4.09 -3.04 -18.62
#